data_649d7e83b7b0bd1286d387c532f0ddb0
#
_entry.id   649d7e83b7b0bd1286d387c532f0ddb0
#
_cell.length_a   1.000
_cell.length_b   1.000
_cell.length_c   1.000
_cell.angle_alpha   90.00
_cell.angle_beta   90.00
_cell.angle_gamma   90.00
#
_symmetry.space_group_name_H-M   'P 1'
#
loop_
_entity.id
_entity.type
_entity.pdbx_description
1 polymer ?
#
loop_
_entity_poly.entity_id
_entity_poly.type
_entity_poly.pdbx_seq_one_letter_code
_entity_poly.pdbx_strand_id
1 'polypeptide(L)'
;MLDRIAPIIFVFLWSTGWVVAKYAAIHSEPFTFLAVRYALSALAFLSLCLAMRAAWPGRAVAFKAVYSGMFLHGFYLGGLWWAIANGVPAGISGIIAALQPLLTAMAAPLLVGERLHGVQRLGLLLGFLGIAIAISPKLFDPATADLAHAAVPLAINLIAMCSVTYGTLYQKKHLQTGNLLPIATLQYVGALIVTVPLMLSFERMHFDGSAQAVAALIWSVFGLSMGGVGLLLYLIRRGQVSRAASLIYLMPPTVALEAFIAFGEPLTLPLILGTIVVVTGVYLTNRPVKVPPQDAKELQRA
;
A
#
# COMPACT_ATOMS: atom_id res chain seq x y z
N MET A 1 25.20 -11.25 4.07
CA MET A 1 24.86 -10.72 2.73
C MET A 1 23.37 -10.51 2.59
N LEU A 2 22.53 -11.47 2.91
CA LEU A 2 21.05 -11.37 2.83
C LEU A 2 20.48 -10.19 3.64
N ASP A 3 20.98 -9.94 4.85
CA ASP A 3 20.51 -8.84 5.71
C ASP A 3 20.70 -7.42 5.10
N ARG A 4 21.64 -7.25 4.19
CA ARG A 4 21.86 -5.97 3.50
C ARG A 4 20.99 -5.80 2.27
N ILE A 5 20.61 -6.91 1.63
CA ILE A 5 19.89 -6.93 0.36
C ILE A 5 18.38 -7.08 0.58
N ALA A 6 17.96 -7.76 1.65
CA ALA A 6 16.55 -8.01 1.93
C ALA A 6 15.66 -6.74 1.94
N PRO A 7 16.08 -5.61 2.53
CA PRO A 7 15.28 -4.39 2.46
C PRO A 7 15.12 -3.85 1.03
N ILE A 8 16.15 -3.95 0.20
CA ILE A 8 16.13 -3.51 -1.21
C ILE A 8 15.19 -4.42 -2.01
N ILE A 9 15.32 -5.75 -1.83
CA ILE A 9 14.42 -6.72 -2.45
C ILE A 9 12.98 -6.46 -2.04
N PHE A 10 12.72 -6.09 -0.78
CA PHE A 10 11.40 -5.78 -0.30
C PHE A 10 10.78 -4.58 -1.03
N VAL A 11 11.52 -3.48 -1.18
CA VAL A 11 11.05 -2.30 -1.90
C VAL A 11 10.77 -2.64 -3.36
N PHE A 12 11.74 -3.29 -4.02
CA PHE A 12 11.58 -3.68 -5.42
C PHE A 12 10.41 -4.65 -5.63
N LEU A 13 10.29 -5.67 -4.79
CA LEU A 13 9.18 -6.63 -4.84
C LEU A 13 7.84 -5.91 -4.65
N TRP A 14 7.76 -5.02 -3.66
CA TRP A 14 6.53 -4.32 -3.33
C TRP A 14 6.11 -3.33 -4.42
N SER A 15 7.06 -2.60 -5.00
CA SER A 15 6.81 -1.63 -6.08
C SER A 15 6.25 -2.28 -7.35
N THR A 16 6.64 -3.53 -7.65
CA THR A 16 6.05 -4.27 -8.78
C THR A 16 4.54 -4.46 -8.67
N GLY A 17 3.94 -4.23 -7.49
CA GLY A 17 2.49 -4.30 -7.28
C GLY A 17 1.70 -3.34 -8.19
N TRP A 18 2.23 -2.16 -8.49
CA TRP A 18 1.62 -1.19 -9.42
C TRP A 18 1.74 -1.63 -10.87
N VAL A 19 2.89 -2.22 -11.22
CA VAL A 19 3.10 -2.81 -12.55
C VAL A 19 2.14 -3.96 -12.78
N VAL A 20 2.00 -4.85 -11.81
CA VAL A 20 1.04 -5.97 -11.86
C VAL A 20 -0.39 -5.47 -11.95
N ALA A 21 -0.75 -4.40 -11.23
CA ALA A 21 -2.09 -3.80 -11.30
C ALA A 21 -2.41 -3.33 -12.72
N LYS A 22 -1.44 -2.70 -13.39
CA LYS A 22 -1.62 -2.24 -14.78
C LYS A 22 -1.65 -3.38 -15.79
N TYR A 23 -0.80 -4.41 -15.63
CA TYR A 23 -0.91 -5.63 -16.45
C TYR A 23 -2.26 -6.32 -16.27
N ALA A 24 -2.71 -6.45 -15.03
CA ALA A 24 -4.00 -7.04 -14.75
C ALA A 24 -5.14 -6.25 -15.40
N ALA A 25 -5.08 -4.91 -15.38
CA ALA A 25 -6.08 -4.05 -16.00
C ALA A 25 -6.19 -4.19 -17.54
N ILE A 26 -5.11 -4.66 -18.19
CA ILE A 26 -5.12 -4.93 -19.64
C ILE A 26 -5.86 -6.26 -19.95
N HIS A 27 -5.74 -7.25 -19.06
CA HIS A 27 -6.15 -8.63 -19.31
C HIS A 27 -7.38 -9.07 -18.50
N SER A 28 -7.79 -8.29 -17.52
CA SER A 28 -8.88 -8.61 -16.59
C SER A 28 -9.51 -7.35 -16.01
N GLU A 29 -10.72 -7.49 -15.54
CA GLU A 29 -11.35 -6.48 -14.71
C GLU A 29 -10.71 -6.50 -13.30
N PRO A 30 -10.51 -5.33 -12.66
CA PRO A 30 -9.69 -5.21 -11.44
C PRO A 30 -10.22 -5.99 -10.24
N PHE A 31 -11.53 -5.96 -9.98
CA PHE A 31 -12.08 -6.71 -8.83
C PHE A 31 -12.09 -8.22 -9.10
N THR A 32 -12.31 -8.63 -10.35
CA THR A 32 -12.22 -10.03 -10.78
C THR A 32 -10.82 -10.59 -10.53
N PHE A 33 -9.79 -9.88 -10.98
CA PHE A 33 -8.41 -10.30 -10.75
C PHE A 33 -8.08 -10.35 -9.25
N LEU A 34 -8.47 -9.31 -8.50
CA LEU A 34 -8.23 -9.23 -7.06
C LEU A 34 -8.96 -10.33 -6.28
N ALA A 35 -10.21 -10.67 -6.64
CA ALA A 35 -10.95 -11.74 -6.00
C ALA A 35 -10.25 -13.09 -6.18
N VAL A 36 -9.81 -13.42 -7.41
CA VAL A 36 -9.03 -14.63 -7.69
C VAL A 36 -7.70 -14.62 -6.92
N ARG A 37 -6.97 -13.51 -6.96
CA ARG A 37 -5.73 -13.34 -6.21
C ARG A 37 -5.94 -13.57 -4.71
N TYR A 38 -6.97 -12.99 -4.10
CA TYR A 38 -7.23 -13.12 -2.67
C TYR A 38 -7.66 -14.54 -2.30
N ALA A 39 -8.48 -15.19 -3.12
CA ALA A 39 -8.86 -16.57 -2.91
C ALA A 39 -7.63 -17.49 -2.93
N LEU A 40 -6.77 -17.35 -3.95
CA LEU A 40 -5.53 -18.14 -4.06
C LEU A 40 -4.55 -17.82 -2.93
N SER A 41 -4.41 -16.54 -2.54
CA SER A 41 -3.56 -16.16 -1.41
C SER A 41 -4.09 -16.73 -0.09
N ALA A 42 -5.41 -16.66 0.16
CA ALA A 42 -6.02 -17.26 1.34
C ALA A 42 -5.79 -18.77 1.40
N LEU A 43 -5.96 -19.47 0.28
CA LEU A 43 -5.69 -20.92 0.18
C LEU A 43 -4.21 -21.24 0.40
N ALA A 44 -3.30 -20.45 -0.16
CA ALA A 44 -1.87 -20.65 0.01
C ALA A 44 -1.44 -20.44 1.48
N PHE A 45 -1.91 -19.39 2.15
CA PHE A 45 -1.64 -19.18 3.58
C PHE A 45 -2.33 -20.22 4.46
N LEU A 46 -3.55 -20.64 4.12
CA LEU A 46 -4.24 -21.73 4.81
C LEU A 46 -3.44 -23.02 4.72
N SER A 47 -2.93 -23.37 3.53
CA SER A 47 -2.09 -24.56 3.33
C SER A 47 -0.83 -24.51 4.17
N LEU A 48 -0.18 -23.34 4.27
CA LEU A 48 0.96 -23.14 5.17
C LEU A 48 0.57 -23.28 6.65
N CYS A 49 -0.58 -22.73 7.06
CA CYS A 49 -1.07 -22.88 8.42
C CYS A 49 -1.29 -24.35 8.80
N LEU A 50 -1.86 -25.14 7.90
CA LEU A 50 -2.09 -26.55 8.10
C LEU A 50 -0.77 -27.35 8.14
N ALA A 51 0.13 -27.09 7.20
CA ALA A 51 1.45 -27.76 7.14
C ALA A 51 2.31 -27.45 8.37
N MET A 52 2.27 -26.22 8.86
CA MET A 52 3.02 -25.78 10.04
C MET A 52 2.28 -26.00 11.35
N ARG A 53 1.08 -26.54 11.33
CA ARG A 53 0.18 -26.69 12.49
C ARG A 53 0.07 -25.40 13.30
N ALA A 54 -0.12 -24.29 12.58
CA ALA A 54 -0.17 -22.96 13.17
C ALA A 54 -1.37 -22.81 14.12
N ALA A 55 -1.16 -22.28 15.31
CA ALA A 55 -2.23 -22.01 16.26
C ALA A 55 -3.13 -20.88 15.74
N TRP A 56 -4.42 -21.13 15.63
CA TRP A 56 -5.42 -20.16 15.19
C TRP A 56 -5.79 -19.19 16.32
N PRO A 57 -6.05 -17.93 15.99
CA PRO A 57 -6.46 -16.95 16.99
C PRO A 57 -7.89 -17.23 17.49
N GLY A 58 -8.20 -16.81 18.71
CA GLY A 58 -9.56 -16.85 19.23
C GLY A 58 -10.52 -15.97 18.40
N ARG A 59 -11.84 -16.23 18.52
CA ARG A 59 -12.88 -15.60 17.69
C ARG A 59 -12.79 -14.07 17.63
N ALA A 60 -12.52 -13.40 18.75
CA ALA A 60 -12.41 -11.94 18.79
C ALA A 60 -11.24 -11.41 17.95
N VAL A 61 -10.08 -12.08 17.99
CA VAL A 61 -8.90 -11.71 17.17
C VAL A 61 -9.13 -12.08 15.71
N ALA A 62 -9.78 -13.21 15.44
CA ALA A 62 -10.15 -13.62 14.09
C ALA A 62 -11.06 -12.57 13.42
N PHE A 63 -12.09 -12.10 14.11
CA PHE A 63 -12.95 -11.04 13.60
C PHE A 63 -12.18 -9.74 13.32
N LYS A 64 -11.28 -9.34 14.23
CA LYS A 64 -10.42 -8.16 14.02
C LYS A 64 -9.48 -8.33 12.81
N ALA A 65 -8.97 -9.54 12.56
CA ALA A 65 -8.15 -9.84 11.40
C ALA A 65 -8.95 -9.71 10.09
N VAL A 66 -10.14 -10.31 10.03
CA VAL A 66 -11.06 -10.17 8.89
C VAL A 66 -11.39 -8.70 8.65
N TYR A 67 -11.78 -7.97 9.70
CA TYR A 67 -12.11 -6.55 9.61
C TYR A 67 -10.92 -5.72 9.10
N SER A 68 -9.71 -5.93 9.63
CA SER A 68 -8.52 -5.23 9.13
C SER A 68 -8.22 -5.54 7.66
N GLY A 69 -8.47 -6.77 7.22
CA GLY A 69 -8.31 -7.21 5.84
C GLY A 69 -9.21 -6.49 4.85
N MET A 70 -10.44 -6.14 5.27
CA MET A 70 -11.36 -5.33 4.44
C MET A 70 -10.72 -4.00 4.05
N PHE A 71 -10.00 -3.35 4.97
CA PHE A 71 -9.37 -2.05 4.73
C PHE A 71 -7.97 -2.16 4.12
N LEU A 72 -7.16 -3.12 4.58
CA LEU A 72 -5.77 -3.28 4.12
C LEU A 72 -5.67 -3.83 2.69
N HIS A 73 -6.64 -4.62 2.27
CA HIS A 73 -6.64 -5.27 0.97
C HIS A 73 -7.91 -4.94 0.17
N GLY A 74 -9.10 -5.12 0.73
CA GLY A 74 -10.36 -4.96 0.00
C GLY A 74 -10.53 -3.54 -0.55
N PHE A 75 -10.74 -2.57 0.30
CA PHE A 75 -10.95 -1.17 -0.12
C PHE A 75 -9.68 -0.52 -0.66
N TYR A 76 -8.51 -0.79 -0.05
CA TYR A 76 -7.25 -0.20 -0.50
C TYR A 76 -6.85 -0.65 -1.90
N LEU A 77 -6.57 -1.94 -2.07
CA LEU A 77 -6.16 -2.45 -3.38
C LEU A 77 -7.30 -2.39 -4.39
N GLY A 78 -8.55 -2.62 -3.95
CA GLY A 78 -9.72 -2.46 -4.81
C GLY A 78 -9.80 -1.07 -5.42
N GLY A 79 -9.72 -0.02 -4.61
CA GLY A 79 -9.74 1.37 -5.07
C GLY A 79 -8.53 1.74 -5.92
N LEU A 80 -7.32 1.33 -5.49
CA LEU A 80 -6.08 1.58 -6.22
C LEU A 80 -6.09 0.91 -7.61
N TRP A 81 -6.43 -0.36 -7.69
CA TRP A 81 -6.43 -1.12 -8.94
C TRP A 81 -7.55 -0.65 -9.88
N TRP A 82 -8.71 -0.34 -9.33
CA TRP A 82 -9.78 0.28 -10.09
C TRP A 82 -9.36 1.62 -10.69
N ALA A 83 -8.67 2.46 -9.92
CA ALA A 83 -8.17 3.74 -10.39
C ALA A 83 -7.16 3.59 -11.53
N ILE A 84 -6.24 2.63 -11.45
CA ILE A 84 -5.27 2.32 -12.51
C ILE A 84 -6.01 1.81 -13.76
N ALA A 85 -6.98 0.92 -13.62
CA ALA A 85 -7.79 0.42 -14.72
C ALA A 85 -8.60 1.54 -15.41
N ASN A 86 -8.94 2.60 -14.67
CA ASN A 86 -9.65 3.77 -15.19
C ASN A 86 -8.71 4.95 -15.50
N GLY A 87 -7.45 4.68 -15.86
CA GLY A 87 -6.56 5.63 -16.50
C GLY A 87 -5.62 6.41 -15.57
N VAL A 88 -5.55 6.09 -14.27
CA VAL A 88 -4.47 6.63 -13.42
C VAL A 88 -3.16 5.91 -13.76
N PRO A 89 -2.11 6.63 -14.20
CA PRO A 89 -0.81 6.01 -14.47
C PRO A 89 -0.24 5.33 -13.22
N ALA A 90 0.41 4.17 -13.40
CA ALA A 90 0.98 3.40 -12.29
C ALA A 90 2.03 4.23 -11.53
N GLY A 91 2.85 5.02 -12.23
CA GLY A 91 3.81 5.94 -11.60
C GLY A 91 3.16 7.00 -10.71
N ILE A 92 2.06 7.62 -11.16
CA ILE A 92 1.29 8.60 -10.35
C ILE A 92 0.66 7.91 -9.13
N SER A 93 0.05 6.74 -9.31
CA SER A 93 -0.52 5.96 -8.21
C SER A 93 0.54 5.59 -7.17
N GLY A 94 1.76 5.26 -7.59
CA GLY A 94 2.90 5.03 -6.70
C GLY A 94 3.31 6.25 -5.88
N ILE A 95 3.24 7.47 -6.47
CA ILE A 95 3.48 8.72 -5.73
C ILE A 95 2.35 8.98 -4.73
N ILE A 96 1.10 8.75 -5.13
CA ILE A 96 -0.07 8.86 -4.24
C ILE A 96 0.06 7.91 -3.05
N ALA A 97 0.67 6.74 -3.22
CA ALA A 97 0.92 5.81 -2.11
C ALA A 97 1.81 6.39 -0.99
N ALA A 98 2.63 7.40 -1.29
CA ALA A 98 3.37 8.13 -0.27
C ALA A 98 2.48 8.95 0.70
N LEU A 99 1.17 9.10 0.42
CA LEU A 99 0.22 9.64 1.39
C LEU A 99 0.11 8.77 2.65
N GLN A 100 0.28 7.46 2.55
CA GLN A 100 0.10 6.56 3.70
C GLN A 100 0.95 6.97 4.92
N PRO A 101 2.27 7.16 4.83
CA PRO A 101 3.06 7.64 5.95
C PRO A 101 2.69 9.06 6.41
N LEU A 102 2.26 9.95 5.50
CA LEU A 102 1.81 11.29 5.83
C LEU A 102 0.51 11.25 6.63
N LEU A 103 -0.49 10.49 6.16
CA LEU A 103 -1.76 10.28 6.86
C LEU A 103 -1.56 9.59 8.21
N THR A 104 -0.62 8.64 8.29
CA THR A 104 -0.27 7.98 9.55
C THR A 104 0.31 8.97 10.56
N ALA A 105 1.21 9.86 10.12
CA ALA A 105 1.76 10.91 10.97
C ALA A 105 0.69 11.94 11.41
N MET A 106 -0.25 12.28 10.52
CA MET A 106 -1.38 13.16 10.88
C MET A 106 -2.33 12.51 11.91
N ALA A 107 -2.51 11.20 11.86
CA ALA A 107 -3.35 10.46 12.79
C ALA A 107 -2.66 10.21 14.15
N ALA A 108 -1.32 10.28 14.22
CA ALA A 108 -0.56 10.02 15.45
C ALA A 108 -0.98 10.91 16.64
N PRO A 109 -1.21 12.23 16.50
CA PRO A 109 -1.70 13.09 17.58
C PRO A 109 -3.05 12.64 18.16
N LEU A 110 -3.94 12.13 17.31
CA LEU A 110 -5.28 11.66 17.71
C LEU A 110 -5.23 10.30 18.43
N LEU A 111 -4.21 9.48 18.11
CA LEU A 111 -4.12 8.10 18.61
C LEU A 111 -3.21 7.96 19.83
N VAL A 112 -2.15 8.78 19.91
CA VAL A 112 -1.08 8.64 20.90
C VAL A 112 -0.86 9.95 21.69
N GLY A 113 -1.56 11.04 21.34
CA GLY A 113 -1.45 12.35 21.99
C GLY A 113 -0.15 13.11 21.66
N GLU A 114 0.68 12.60 20.77
CA GLU A 114 1.94 13.25 20.37
C GLU A 114 1.66 14.49 19.50
N ARG A 115 2.35 15.60 19.80
CA ARG A 115 2.25 16.82 18.99
C ARG A 115 3.26 16.78 17.85
N LEU A 116 2.76 17.08 16.63
CA LEU A 116 3.66 17.24 15.48
C LEU A 116 4.55 18.47 15.65
N HIS A 117 5.84 18.29 15.50
CA HIS A 117 6.83 19.36 15.52
C HIS A 117 6.84 20.14 14.20
N GLY A 118 7.41 21.36 14.22
CA GLY A 118 7.45 22.23 13.03
C GLY A 118 8.02 21.56 11.78
N VAL A 119 9.11 20.81 11.93
CA VAL A 119 9.74 20.06 10.82
C VAL A 119 8.81 18.97 10.24
N GLN A 120 8.07 18.28 11.10
CA GLN A 120 7.11 17.26 10.67
C GLN A 120 5.92 17.89 9.93
N ARG A 121 5.44 19.06 10.41
CA ARG A 121 4.39 19.83 9.73
C ARG A 121 4.84 20.34 8.36
N LEU A 122 6.09 20.84 8.26
CA LEU A 122 6.69 21.19 6.97
C LEU A 122 6.76 19.97 6.03
N GLY A 123 7.16 18.81 6.57
CA GLY A 123 7.19 17.55 5.83
C GLY A 123 5.83 17.17 5.26
N LEU A 124 4.77 17.31 6.06
CA LEU A 124 3.38 17.08 5.59
C LEU A 124 3.01 18.02 4.44
N LEU A 125 3.26 19.31 4.58
CA LEU A 125 2.98 20.30 3.54
C LEU A 125 3.72 19.99 2.24
N LEU A 126 5.01 19.66 2.32
CA LEU A 126 5.80 19.27 1.15
C LEU A 126 5.28 17.97 0.53
N GLY A 127 4.91 16.98 1.34
CA GLY A 127 4.34 15.72 0.83
C GLY A 127 3.08 15.95 0.01
N PHE A 128 2.12 16.73 0.52
CA PHE A 128 0.91 17.08 -0.21
C PHE A 128 1.17 17.93 -1.45
N LEU A 129 2.06 18.92 -1.34
CA LEU A 129 2.47 19.75 -2.47
C LEU A 129 3.12 18.91 -3.59
N GLY A 130 4.00 17.99 -3.23
CA GLY A 130 4.65 17.12 -4.20
C GLY A 130 3.66 16.21 -4.94
N ILE A 131 2.65 15.68 -4.24
CA ILE A 131 1.57 14.93 -4.89
C ILE A 131 0.78 15.83 -5.84
N ALA A 132 0.41 17.03 -5.41
CA ALA A 132 -0.31 18.00 -6.26
C ALA A 132 0.49 18.35 -7.53
N ILE A 133 1.81 18.54 -7.41
CA ILE A 133 2.70 18.76 -8.56
C ILE A 133 2.69 17.54 -9.49
N ALA A 134 2.83 16.32 -8.96
CA ALA A 134 2.89 15.10 -9.76
C ALA A 134 1.60 14.82 -10.54
N ILE A 135 0.44 15.10 -9.96
CA ILE A 135 -0.87 14.87 -10.60
C ILE A 135 -1.31 16.01 -11.50
N SER A 136 -0.66 17.18 -11.41
CA SER A 136 -1.08 18.40 -12.13
C SER A 136 -1.25 18.19 -13.65
N PRO A 137 -0.38 17.45 -14.39
CA PRO A 137 -0.59 17.24 -15.81
C PRO A 137 -1.90 16.53 -16.13
N LYS A 138 -2.34 15.62 -15.26
CA LYS A 138 -3.61 14.89 -15.44
C LYS A 138 -4.84 15.76 -15.16
N LEU A 139 -4.71 16.74 -14.29
CA LEU A 139 -5.83 17.64 -13.93
C LEU A 139 -5.99 18.81 -14.91
N PHE A 140 -4.90 19.22 -15.56
CA PHE A 140 -4.87 20.41 -16.42
C PHE A 140 -4.59 20.09 -17.90
N ASP A 141 -4.70 18.81 -18.30
CA ASP A 141 -4.55 18.43 -19.70
C ASP A 141 -5.75 18.90 -20.52
N PRO A 142 -5.56 19.82 -21.49
CA PRO A 142 -6.66 20.31 -22.32
C PRO A 142 -7.29 19.22 -23.20
N ALA A 143 -6.57 18.12 -23.46
CA ALA A 143 -7.07 16.98 -24.22
C ALA A 143 -8.03 16.10 -23.41
N THR A 144 -8.02 16.19 -22.07
CA THR A 144 -9.03 15.58 -21.20
C THR A 144 -10.19 16.56 -21.05
N ALA A 145 -11.03 16.68 -22.08
CA ALA A 145 -12.21 17.54 -22.08
C ALA A 145 -13.24 17.19 -20.98
N ASP A 146 -13.03 16.11 -20.25
CA ASP A 146 -13.88 15.65 -19.16
C ASP A 146 -13.06 15.51 -17.87
N LEU A 147 -13.03 16.59 -17.09
CA LEU A 147 -12.43 16.61 -15.76
C LEU A 147 -12.96 15.50 -14.85
N ALA A 148 -14.21 15.05 -15.06
CA ALA A 148 -14.79 13.96 -14.28
C ALA A 148 -14.09 12.62 -14.54
N HIS A 149 -13.71 12.36 -15.79
CA HIS A 149 -12.99 11.13 -16.16
C HIS A 149 -11.59 11.03 -15.55
N ALA A 150 -10.92 12.15 -15.27
CA ALA A 150 -9.62 12.15 -14.59
C ALA A 150 -9.75 12.27 -13.06
N ALA A 151 -10.68 13.08 -12.58
CA ALA A 151 -10.82 13.41 -11.17
C ALA A 151 -11.36 12.23 -10.33
N VAL A 152 -12.34 11.48 -10.84
CA VAL A 152 -12.96 10.38 -10.08
C VAL A 152 -11.96 9.26 -9.80
N PRO A 153 -11.20 8.71 -10.78
CA PRO A 153 -10.18 7.69 -10.49
C PRO A 153 -9.07 8.19 -9.55
N LEU A 154 -8.63 9.44 -9.69
CA LEU A 154 -7.66 10.05 -8.78
C LEU A 154 -8.22 10.15 -7.35
N ALA A 155 -9.46 10.62 -7.19
CA ALA A 155 -10.12 10.71 -5.88
C ALA A 155 -10.26 9.33 -5.23
N ILE A 156 -10.65 8.30 -5.98
CA ILE A 156 -10.75 6.93 -5.47
C ILE A 156 -9.37 6.41 -5.04
N ASN A 157 -8.31 6.70 -5.82
CA ASN A 157 -6.94 6.35 -5.43
C ASN A 157 -6.51 7.04 -4.13
N LEU A 158 -6.84 8.32 -3.95
CA LEU A 158 -6.58 9.08 -2.72
C LEU A 158 -7.36 8.49 -1.52
N ILE A 159 -8.64 8.15 -1.71
CA ILE A 159 -9.49 7.51 -0.68
C ILE A 159 -8.94 6.14 -0.30
N ALA A 160 -8.43 5.38 -1.27
CA ALA A 160 -7.77 4.10 -1.01
C ALA A 160 -6.59 4.23 -0.03
N MET A 161 -5.85 5.35 -0.08
CA MET A 161 -4.78 5.63 0.90
C MET A 161 -5.32 5.87 2.31
N CYS A 162 -6.48 6.48 2.47
CA CYS A 162 -7.14 6.59 3.77
C CYS A 162 -7.51 5.19 4.31
N SER A 163 -7.97 4.31 3.43
CA SER A 163 -8.31 2.92 3.81
C SER A 163 -7.11 2.14 4.33
N VAL A 164 -5.99 2.12 3.57
CA VAL A 164 -4.79 1.40 4.02
C VAL A 164 -4.19 2.00 5.29
N THR A 165 -4.26 3.33 5.45
CA THR A 165 -3.81 4.02 6.66
C THR A 165 -4.63 3.58 7.86
N TYR A 166 -5.96 3.63 7.74
CA TYR A 166 -6.87 3.15 8.80
C TYR A 166 -6.63 1.68 9.13
N GLY A 167 -6.58 0.81 8.11
CA GLY A 167 -6.34 -0.63 8.30
C GLY A 167 -5.01 -0.91 9.00
N THR A 168 -3.95 -0.18 8.64
CA THR A 168 -2.62 -0.31 9.27
C THR A 168 -2.66 0.11 10.75
N LEU A 169 -3.29 1.24 11.07
CA LEU A 169 -3.43 1.72 12.44
C LEU A 169 -4.31 0.77 13.27
N TYR A 170 -5.41 0.28 12.69
CA TYR A 170 -6.27 -0.71 13.32
C TYR A 170 -5.52 -2.02 13.61
N GLN A 171 -4.77 -2.54 12.63
CA GLN A 171 -3.93 -3.72 12.80
C GLN A 171 -2.88 -3.50 13.90
N LYS A 172 -2.19 -2.38 13.88
CA LYS A 172 -1.20 -2.01 14.90
C LYS A 172 -1.81 -1.96 16.30
N LYS A 173 -3.05 -1.50 16.45
CA LYS A 173 -3.72 -1.41 17.74
C LYS A 173 -4.26 -2.75 18.24
N HIS A 174 -4.75 -3.61 17.37
CA HIS A 174 -5.56 -4.77 17.74
C HIS A 174 -4.95 -6.13 17.43
N LEU A 175 -3.89 -6.20 16.59
CA LEU A 175 -3.30 -7.45 16.08
C LEU A 175 -1.78 -7.51 16.30
N GLN A 176 -1.30 -6.98 17.44
CA GLN A 176 0.13 -6.98 17.78
C GLN A 176 0.67 -8.36 18.16
N THR A 177 -0.19 -9.22 18.67
CA THR A 177 0.16 -10.56 19.16
C THR A 177 -0.53 -11.63 18.33
N GLY A 178 0.10 -12.79 18.22
CA GLY A 178 -0.48 -13.94 17.52
C GLY A 178 0.38 -14.42 16.34
N ASN A 179 -0.02 -15.55 15.77
CA ASN A 179 0.64 -16.11 14.61
C ASN A 179 0.19 -15.34 13.36
N LEU A 180 1.15 -14.77 12.64
CA LEU A 180 0.88 -13.91 11.47
C LEU A 180 0.28 -14.68 10.29
N LEU A 181 0.54 -15.98 10.15
CA LEU A 181 0.00 -16.77 9.03
C LEU A 181 -1.53 -16.90 9.08
N PRO A 182 -2.15 -17.35 10.20
CA PRO A 182 -3.61 -17.34 10.32
C PRO A 182 -4.22 -15.94 10.22
N ILE A 183 -3.54 -14.90 10.77
CA ILE A 183 -4.00 -13.52 10.64
C ILE A 183 -4.03 -13.10 9.17
N ALA A 184 -2.96 -13.38 8.40
CA ALA A 184 -2.92 -13.08 6.96
C ALA A 184 -4.02 -13.83 6.19
N THR A 185 -4.24 -15.12 6.48
CA THR A 185 -5.34 -15.90 5.89
C THR A 185 -6.68 -15.19 6.10
N LEU A 186 -6.98 -14.79 7.35
CA LEU A 186 -8.23 -14.12 7.71
C LEU A 186 -8.34 -12.71 7.09
N GLN A 187 -7.23 -12.00 6.91
CA GLN A 187 -7.22 -10.71 6.20
C GLN A 187 -7.61 -10.87 4.73
N TYR A 188 -7.15 -11.94 4.05
CA TYR A 188 -7.59 -12.21 2.68
C TYR A 188 -9.06 -12.62 2.61
N VAL A 189 -9.60 -13.32 3.62
CA VAL A 189 -11.05 -13.53 3.74
C VAL A 189 -11.79 -12.20 3.87
N GLY A 190 -11.29 -11.28 4.69
CA GLY A 190 -11.83 -9.92 4.80
C GLY A 190 -11.80 -9.16 3.47
N ALA A 191 -10.72 -9.29 2.71
CA ALA A 191 -10.61 -8.70 1.38
C ALA A 191 -11.67 -9.24 0.42
N LEU A 192 -11.92 -10.55 0.44
CA LEU A 192 -12.97 -11.19 -0.39
C LEU A 192 -14.37 -10.69 -0.04
N ILE A 193 -14.67 -10.45 1.24
CA ILE A 193 -15.98 -9.91 1.69
C ILE A 193 -16.28 -8.56 1.02
N VAL A 194 -15.26 -7.75 0.74
CA VAL A 194 -15.41 -6.47 0.03
C VAL A 194 -15.38 -6.67 -1.48
N THR A 195 -14.41 -7.44 -1.97
CA THR A 195 -14.09 -7.48 -3.41
C THR A 195 -15.09 -8.30 -4.19
N VAL A 196 -15.60 -9.42 -3.64
CA VAL A 196 -16.57 -10.26 -4.35
C VAL A 196 -17.89 -9.54 -4.62
N PRO A 197 -18.52 -8.83 -3.66
CA PRO A 197 -19.70 -8.02 -3.97
C PRO A 197 -19.45 -6.93 -5.02
N LEU A 198 -18.28 -6.26 -4.99
CA LEU A 198 -17.92 -5.26 -5.99
C LEU A 198 -17.76 -5.89 -7.38
N MET A 199 -17.08 -7.03 -7.47
CA MET A 199 -16.92 -7.81 -8.69
C MET A 199 -18.30 -8.17 -9.28
N LEU A 200 -19.18 -8.76 -8.47
CA LEU A 200 -20.52 -9.19 -8.93
C LEU A 200 -21.44 -8.03 -9.32
N SER A 201 -21.25 -6.85 -8.72
CA SER A 201 -22.12 -5.68 -8.95
C SER A 201 -21.66 -4.79 -10.10
N PHE A 202 -20.36 -4.71 -10.38
CA PHE A 202 -19.79 -3.72 -11.29
C PHE A 202 -19.01 -4.31 -12.45
N GLU A 203 -18.71 -5.62 -12.46
CA GLU A 203 -17.89 -6.26 -13.48
C GLU A 203 -18.60 -7.42 -14.17
N ARG A 204 -18.13 -7.74 -15.37
CA ARG A 204 -18.58 -8.92 -16.14
C ARG A 204 -17.77 -10.18 -15.85
N MET A 205 -16.85 -10.09 -14.89
CA MET A 205 -15.90 -11.15 -14.51
C MET A 205 -14.99 -11.57 -15.68
N HIS A 206 -14.58 -10.58 -16.48
CA HIS A 206 -13.69 -10.85 -17.60
C HIS A 206 -12.26 -11.13 -17.11
N PHE A 207 -11.70 -12.25 -17.58
CA PHE A 207 -10.30 -12.64 -17.44
C PHE A 207 -9.92 -13.41 -18.71
N ASP A 208 -8.97 -12.88 -19.48
CA ASP A 208 -8.64 -13.41 -20.81
C ASP A 208 -7.83 -14.71 -20.80
N GLY A 209 -7.29 -15.11 -19.64
CA GLY A 209 -6.49 -16.33 -19.48
C GLY A 209 -5.15 -16.31 -20.22
N SER A 210 -4.70 -15.16 -20.70
CA SER A 210 -3.42 -15.02 -21.36
C SER A 210 -2.24 -15.41 -20.47
N ALA A 211 -1.11 -15.81 -21.07
CA ALA A 211 0.09 -16.14 -20.31
C ALA A 211 0.55 -14.97 -19.42
N GLN A 212 0.36 -13.73 -19.89
CA GLN A 212 0.66 -12.51 -19.14
C GLN A 212 -0.25 -12.36 -17.92
N ALA A 213 -1.57 -12.57 -18.08
CA ALA A 213 -2.53 -12.51 -16.98
C ALA A 213 -2.23 -13.57 -15.91
N VAL A 214 -1.96 -14.80 -16.33
CA VAL A 214 -1.60 -15.91 -15.44
C VAL A 214 -0.27 -15.64 -14.73
N ALA A 215 0.75 -15.15 -15.44
CA ALA A 215 2.04 -14.79 -14.85
C ALA A 215 1.88 -13.65 -13.81
N ALA A 216 1.10 -12.62 -14.14
CA ALA A 216 0.77 -11.53 -13.21
C ALA A 216 0.04 -12.05 -11.96
N LEU A 217 -0.88 -13.01 -12.13
CA LEU A 217 -1.61 -13.64 -11.02
C LEU A 217 -0.66 -14.46 -10.13
N ILE A 218 0.17 -15.32 -10.71
CA ILE A 218 1.18 -16.10 -9.99
C ILE A 218 2.13 -15.18 -9.22
N TRP A 219 2.66 -14.14 -9.88
CA TRP A 219 3.52 -13.16 -9.22
C TRP A 219 2.80 -12.44 -8.08
N SER A 220 1.55 -12.05 -8.27
CA SER A 220 0.79 -11.35 -7.23
C SER A 220 0.48 -12.22 -6.01
N VAL A 221 0.29 -13.54 -6.19
CA VAL A 221 0.06 -14.50 -5.09
C VAL A 221 1.37 -14.86 -4.40
N PHE A 222 2.35 -15.38 -5.14
CA PHE A 222 3.57 -15.93 -4.55
C PHE A 222 4.63 -14.85 -4.29
N GLY A 223 4.80 -13.89 -5.21
CA GLY A 223 5.74 -12.78 -5.05
C GLY A 223 5.23 -11.75 -4.04
N LEU A 224 4.11 -11.09 -4.37
CA LEU A 224 3.62 -9.96 -3.56
C LEU A 224 2.96 -10.40 -2.26
N SER A 225 2.05 -11.38 -2.29
CA SER A 225 1.34 -11.79 -1.09
C SER A 225 2.22 -12.64 -0.16
N MET A 226 2.77 -13.76 -0.65
CA MET A 226 3.56 -14.65 0.20
C MET A 226 4.99 -14.15 0.40
N GLY A 227 5.68 -13.74 -0.66
CA GLY A 227 7.04 -13.23 -0.61
C GLY A 227 7.14 -11.93 0.17
N GLY A 228 6.22 -10.98 -0.06
CA GLY A 228 6.15 -9.72 0.68
C GLY A 228 5.95 -9.94 2.19
N VAL A 229 5.00 -10.78 2.59
CA VAL A 229 4.79 -11.12 4.01
C VAL A 229 5.98 -11.88 4.59
N GLY A 230 6.52 -12.88 3.86
CA GLY A 230 7.69 -13.64 4.31
C GLY A 230 8.91 -12.75 4.54
N LEU A 231 9.17 -11.83 3.62
CA LEU A 231 10.28 -10.89 3.72
C LEU A 231 10.07 -9.86 4.84
N LEU A 232 8.84 -9.38 5.01
CA LEU A 232 8.49 -8.50 6.14
C LEU A 232 8.73 -9.19 7.48
N LEU A 233 8.31 -10.46 7.63
CA LEU A 233 8.56 -11.26 8.82
C LEU A 233 10.06 -11.45 9.09
N TYR A 234 10.83 -11.72 8.03
CA TYR A 234 12.28 -11.83 8.12
C TYR A 234 12.91 -10.52 8.63
N LEU A 235 12.52 -9.39 8.07
CA LEU A 235 13.02 -8.06 8.48
C LEU A 235 12.64 -7.73 9.93
N ILE A 236 11.43 -8.05 10.36
CA ILE A 236 10.97 -7.88 11.75
C ILE A 236 11.83 -8.71 12.70
N ARG A 237 12.04 -9.99 12.43
CA ARG A 237 12.85 -10.89 13.27
C ARG A 237 14.32 -10.46 13.38
N ARG A 238 14.85 -9.77 12.37
CA ARG A 238 16.22 -9.24 12.36
C ARG A 238 16.34 -7.83 12.95
N GLY A 239 15.28 -7.26 13.50
CA GLY A 239 15.27 -5.90 14.04
C GLY A 239 15.52 -4.80 13.00
N GLN A 240 15.33 -5.10 11.70
CA GLN A 240 15.60 -4.19 10.58
C GLN A 240 14.35 -3.40 10.13
N VAL A 241 13.30 -3.37 10.94
CA VAL A 241 12.04 -2.67 10.63
C VAL A 241 12.27 -1.19 10.30
N SER A 242 13.16 -0.52 11.05
CA SER A 242 13.51 0.88 10.81
C SER A 242 14.20 1.09 9.46
N ARG A 243 15.02 0.13 9.01
CA ARG A 243 15.65 0.16 7.68
C ARG A 243 14.62 -0.04 6.57
N ALA A 244 13.73 -1.01 6.72
CA ALA A 244 12.63 -1.22 5.77
C ALA A 244 11.75 0.03 5.66
N ALA A 245 11.40 0.66 6.79
CA ALA A 245 10.65 1.90 6.82
C ALA A 245 11.37 3.06 6.08
N SER A 246 12.69 3.16 6.21
CA SER A 246 13.46 4.18 5.48
C SER A 246 13.47 3.96 3.98
N LEU A 247 13.43 2.69 3.53
CA LEU A 247 13.45 2.36 2.11
C LEU A 247 12.08 2.52 1.44
N ILE A 248 10.99 2.60 2.20
CA ILE A 248 9.65 2.96 1.68
C ILE A 248 9.68 4.31 0.95
N TYR A 249 10.58 5.21 1.33
CA TYR A 249 10.77 6.49 0.62
C TYR A 249 11.27 6.33 -0.82
N LEU A 250 11.86 5.18 -1.16
CA LEU A 250 12.29 4.85 -2.52
C LEU A 250 11.15 4.28 -3.37
N MET A 251 10.00 3.96 -2.79
CA MET A 251 8.88 3.38 -3.54
C MET A 251 8.38 4.26 -4.68
N PRO A 252 8.08 5.57 -4.49
CA PRO A 252 7.58 6.40 -5.58
C PRO A 252 8.53 6.47 -6.78
N PRO A 253 9.85 6.74 -6.63
CA PRO A 253 10.75 6.73 -7.78
C PRO A 253 10.92 5.34 -8.39
N THR A 254 10.88 4.26 -7.59
CA THR A 254 10.99 2.88 -8.10
C THR A 254 9.76 2.52 -8.94
N VAL A 255 8.55 2.81 -8.45
CA VAL A 255 7.31 2.58 -9.21
C VAL A 255 7.29 3.38 -10.51
N ALA A 256 7.71 4.65 -10.49
CA ALA A 256 7.76 5.49 -11.68
C ALA A 256 8.75 4.92 -12.73
N LEU A 257 9.91 4.46 -12.28
CA LEU A 257 10.90 3.82 -13.14
C LEU A 257 10.40 2.48 -13.71
N GLU A 258 9.79 1.64 -12.88
CA GLU A 258 9.19 0.37 -13.30
C GLU A 258 8.06 0.59 -14.32
N ALA A 259 7.20 1.59 -14.09
CA ALA A 259 6.12 1.95 -15.02
C ALA A 259 6.65 2.49 -16.36
N PHE A 260 7.74 3.26 -16.34
CA PHE A 260 8.44 3.69 -17.56
C PHE A 260 8.99 2.49 -18.32
N ILE A 261 9.70 1.58 -17.64
CA ILE A 261 10.32 0.41 -18.29
C ILE A 261 9.26 -0.57 -18.84
N ALA A 262 8.21 -0.83 -18.05
CA ALA A 262 7.21 -1.84 -18.40
C ALA A 262 6.16 -1.35 -19.44
N PHE A 263 5.80 -0.07 -19.40
CA PHE A 263 4.67 0.47 -20.16
C PHE A 263 5.02 1.72 -20.98
N GLY A 264 6.26 2.22 -20.91
CA GLY A 264 6.62 3.48 -21.56
C GLY A 264 5.93 4.71 -20.96
N GLU A 265 5.47 4.64 -19.69
CA GLU A 265 4.87 5.81 -19.03
C GLU A 265 5.88 6.95 -18.94
N PRO A 266 5.56 8.16 -19.45
CA PRO A 266 6.54 9.23 -19.54
C PRO A 266 6.98 9.71 -18.17
N LEU A 267 8.29 9.80 -17.95
CA LEU A 267 8.87 10.47 -16.77
C LEU A 267 8.82 11.99 -16.98
N THR A 268 7.63 12.57 -16.83
CA THR A 268 7.43 14.01 -17.04
C THR A 268 8.13 14.84 -15.95
N LEU A 269 8.48 16.08 -16.27
CA LEU A 269 9.09 16.99 -15.30
C LEU A 269 8.26 17.18 -14.04
N PRO A 270 6.92 17.37 -14.10
CA PRO A 270 6.08 17.42 -12.89
C PRO A 270 6.12 16.11 -12.08
N LEU A 271 6.16 14.94 -12.72
CA LEU A 271 6.29 13.65 -12.04
C LEU A 271 7.61 13.57 -11.25
N ILE A 272 8.73 13.95 -11.88
CA ILE A 272 10.06 13.91 -11.26
C ILE A 272 10.15 14.91 -10.10
N LEU A 273 9.75 16.17 -10.32
CA LEU A 273 9.77 17.21 -9.29
C LEU A 273 8.83 16.85 -8.13
N GLY A 274 7.61 16.39 -8.44
CA GLY A 274 6.65 15.92 -7.46
C GLY A 274 7.22 14.78 -6.62
N THR A 275 7.86 13.79 -7.25
CA THR A 275 8.51 12.67 -6.56
C THR A 275 9.59 13.16 -5.58
N ILE A 276 10.48 14.06 -6.00
CA ILE A 276 11.54 14.61 -5.14
C ILE A 276 10.93 15.33 -3.93
N VAL A 277 9.91 16.15 -4.16
CA VAL A 277 9.23 16.91 -3.09
C VAL A 277 8.50 15.97 -2.13
N VAL A 278 7.80 14.94 -2.65
CA VAL A 278 7.14 13.91 -1.82
C VAL A 278 8.14 13.17 -0.96
N VAL A 279 9.21 12.65 -1.55
CA VAL A 279 10.25 11.89 -0.82
C VAL A 279 10.86 12.75 0.30
N THR A 280 11.15 14.01 -0.01
CA THR A 280 11.64 14.97 0.99
C THR A 280 10.61 15.20 2.09
N GLY A 281 9.34 15.40 1.73
CA GLY A 281 8.23 15.60 2.67
C GLY A 281 8.06 14.40 3.61
N VAL A 282 8.02 13.20 3.07
CA VAL A 282 7.89 11.96 3.86
C VAL A 282 9.10 11.75 4.76
N TYR A 283 10.32 12.03 4.28
CA TYR A 283 11.53 11.98 5.10
C TYR A 283 11.46 12.94 6.30
N LEU A 284 11.08 14.19 6.08
CA LEU A 284 10.97 15.19 7.15
C LEU A 284 9.86 14.84 8.16
N THR A 285 8.74 14.32 7.68
CA THR A 285 7.59 13.90 8.51
C THR A 285 7.97 12.79 9.48
N ASN A 286 8.80 11.83 9.03
CA ASN A 286 9.20 10.68 9.83
C ASN A 286 10.52 10.88 10.60
N ARG A 287 11.08 12.09 10.59
CA ARG A 287 12.31 12.39 11.29
C ARG A 287 12.10 12.31 12.80
N PRO A 288 12.89 11.50 13.56
CA PRO A 288 12.77 11.45 15.00
C PRO A 288 13.13 12.83 15.58
N VAL A 289 12.24 13.36 16.40
CA VAL A 289 12.49 14.62 17.12
C VAL A 289 13.20 14.27 18.41
N LYS A 290 14.37 14.88 18.65
CA LYS A 290 15.03 14.81 19.94
C LYS A 290 14.19 15.61 20.94
N VAL A 291 13.48 14.91 21.84
CA VAL A 291 12.81 15.54 22.98
C VAL A 291 13.90 16.09 23.91
N PRO A 292 13.88 17.38 24.27
CA PRO A 292 14.80 17.90 25.25
C PRO A 292 14.69 17.14 26.57
N PRO A 293 15.80 16.92 27.32
CA PRO A 293 15.78 16.12 28.55
C PRO A 293 14.84 16.63 29.67
N GLN A 294 14.38 17.87 29.58
CA GLN A 294 13.46 18.47 30.55
C GLN A 294 12.02 17.96 30.38
N ASP A 295 11.55 17.81 29.15
CA ASP A 295 10.17 17.35 28.86
C ASP A 295 9.99 15.84 29.10
N ALA A 296 11.08 15.07 28.99
CA ALA A 296 11.07 13.63 29.30
C ALA A 296 10.81 13.32 30.79
N LYS A 297 11.15 14.25 31.69
CA LYS A 297 10.89 14.10 33.13
C LYS A 297 9.44 14.43 33.53
N GLU A 298 8.77 15.30 32.79
CA GLU A 298 7.35 15.60 33.00
C GLU A 298 6.43 14.49 32.51
N LEU A 299 6.76 13.86 31.37
CA LEU A 299 6.02 12.71 30.81
C LEU A 299 6.13 11.44 31.66
N GLN A 300 7.15 11.32 32.52
CA GLN A 300 7.27 10.20 33.45
C GLN A 300 6.53 10.45 34.79
N ARG A 301 6.01 11.66 35.00
CA ARG A 301 5.27 12.04 36.24
C ARG A 301 3.76 12.15 36.05
N ALA A 302 3.27 12.05 34.81
CA ALA A 302 1.85 12.01 34.45
C ALA A 302 1.38 10.58 34.15
#